data_7d0d6c50bb022c466cb94c9a7c6f57c4
#
_entry.id   7d0d6c50bb022c466cb94c9a7c6f57c4
#
_cell.length_a   1.000
_cell.length_b   1.000
_cell.length_c   1.000
_cell.angle_alpha   90.00
_cell.angle_beta   90.00
_cell.angle_gamma   90.00
#
_symmetry.space_group_name_H-M   'P 1'
#
loop_
_entity.id
_entity.type
_entity.pdbx_description
1 polymer ?
#
loop_
_entity_poly.entity_id
_entity_poly.type
_entity_poly.pdbx_seq_one_letter_code
_entity_poly.pdbx_strand_id
1 'polypeptide(L)'
;YTNPELTTSEPYVMGSHATCSGAWVSGPEDIAPDDYFWGYNRMMSVEGLFGAGDTVGGSAHKFSSGSFTEGRLAAKAAVKYIEDKKANNIKVSENQYNNLKEVIYKPLENYTVGRNEITGGTVSPSYISPIQGLQRLQKIMDEYCGGITNNYMTNDNLLKKGLELLDWLQEDLENVGAEDYHQLMRAWELKHRALTSQCVTEHTLFREETRWPGYY
;
A
#
# COMPACT_ATOMS: atom_id res chain seq x y z
N TYR A 1 20.87 -29.00 11.46
CA TYR A 1 20.94 -28.34 12.79
C TYR A 1 22.06 -27.33 12.77
N THR A 2 21.74 -26.06 12.83
CA THR A 2 22.70 -24.96 12.97
C THR A 2 22.98 -24.72 14.44
N ASN A 3 24.24 -24.50 14.79
CA ASN A 3 24.60 -24.12 16.14
C ASN A 3 23.98 -22.74 16.46
N PRO A 4 23.10 -22.62 17.48
CA PRO A 4 22.44 -21.35 17.80
C PRO A 4 23.42 -20.22 18.15
N GLU A 5 24.61 -20.55 18.64
CA GLU A 5 25.66 -19.56 18.99
C GLU A 5 26.35 -18.97 17.75
N LEU A 6 26.27 -19.66 16.62
CA LEU A 6 26.89 -19.25 15.35
C LEU A 6 25.85 -18.70 14.34
N THR A 7 24.57 -18.82 14.67
CA THR A 7 23.51 -18.35 13.79
C THR A 7 23.14 -16.91 14.22
N THR A 8 23.53 -15.95 13.41
CA THR A 8 22.93 -14.62 13.50
C THR A 8 21.47 -14.76 13.09
N SER A 9 20.56 -14.70 14.07
CA SER A 9 19.16 -14.53 13.74
C SER A 9 18.96 -13.14 13.15
N GLU A 10 18.27 -13.05 12.03
CA GLU A 10 17.75 -11.77 11.59
C GLU A 10 16.89 -11.16 12.70
N PRO A 11 16.87 -9.82 12.86
CA PRO A 11 15.97 -9.18 13.80
C PRO A 11 14.55 -9.60 13.49
N TYR A 12 13.94 -10.36 14.38
CA TYR A 12 12.62 -10.89 14.16
C TYR A 12 11.58 -9.90 14.68
N VAL A 13 10.90 -9.23 13.77
CA VAL A 13 9.78 -8.36 14.09
C VAL A 13 8.51 -9.19 14.10
N MET A 14 7.96 -9.42 15.27
CA MET A 14 6.75 -10.23 15.42
C MET A 14 5.51 -9.54 14.84
N GLY A 15 4.58 -10.32 14.35
CA GLY A 15 3.21 -9.89 14.03
C GLY A 15 3.06 -9.07 12.78
N SER A 16 4.09 -8.96 11.96
CA SER A 16 4.06 -8.11 10.77
C SER A 16 3.09 -8.56 9.67
N HIS A 17 2.72 -9.82 9.63
CA HIS A 17 1.90 -10.38 8.54
C HIS A 17 0.54 -10.92 8.95
N ALA A 18 0.16 -10.80 10.20
CA ALA A 18 -1.12 -11.29 10.72
C ALA A 18 -1.82 -10.24 11.60
N THR A 19 -1.68 -8.98 11.24
CA THR A 19 -2.28 -7.87 11.98
C THR A 19 -3.74 -7.68 11.59
N CYS A 20 -4.55 -7.09 12.49
CA CYS A 20 -5.91 -6.65 12.19
C CYS A 20 -5.95 -5.26 11.52
N SER A 21 -4.88 -4.86 10.85
CA SER A 21 -4.80 -3.63 10.07
C SER A 21 -5.09 -3.89 8.59
N GLY A 22 -5.64 -2.92 7.92
CA GLY A 22 -5.98 -3.00 6.50
C GLY A 22 -7.13 -2.09 6.13
N ALA A 23 -7.68 -2.31 4.94
CA ALA A 23 -8.77 -1.52 4.43
C ALA A 23 -10.03 -1.66 5.29
N TRP A 24 -10.71 -0.53 5.47
CA TRP A 24 -11.99 -0.50 6.15
C TRP A 24 -13.07 -1.09 5.26
N VAL A 25 -13.81 -2.04 5.76
CA VAL A 25 -14.92 -2.69 5.05
C VAL A 25 -16.17 -2.74 5.91
N SER A 26 -17.32 -2.72 5.28
CA SER A 26 -18.61 -2.91 5.92
C SER A 26 -18.69 -4.28 6.60
N GLY A 27 -19.23 -4.31 7.79
CA GLY A 27 -19.56 -5.54 8.49
C GLY A 27 -20.77 -6.28 7.89
N PRO A 28 -21.16 -7.43 8.46
CA PRO A 28 -22.38 -8.13 8.09
C PRO A 28 -23.62 -7.42 8.65
N GLU A 29 -24.71 -7.43 7.88
CA GLU A 29 -25.97 -6.74 8.17
C GLU A 29 -26.62 -7.20 9.49
N ASP A 30 -26.45 -8.46 9.83
CA ASP A 30 -27.13 -9.11 10.95
C ASP A 30 -26.44 -8.93 12.32
N ILE A 31 -25.16 -8.57 12.32
CA ILE A 31 -24.39 -8.48 13.57
C ILE A 31 -23.53 -7.20 13.70
N ALA A 32 -23.31 -6.47 12.62
CA ALA A 32 -22.52 -5.23 12.71
C ALA A 32 -23.37 -4.11 13.36
N PRO A 33 -22.80 -3.29 14.24
CA PRO A 33 -23.44 -2.03 14.63
C PRO A 33 -23.71 -1.15 13.42
N ASP A 34 -24.76 -0.32 13.46
CA ASP A 34 -25.21 0.53 12.35
C ASP A 34 -24.10 1.40 11.77
N ASP A 35 -23.22 1.90 12.62
CA ASP A 35 -22.07 2.73 12.19
C ASP A 35 -21.02 1.94 11.37
N TYR A 36 -21.07 0.62 11.42
CA TYR A 36 -20.13 -0.28 10.75
C TYR A 36 -20.77 -1.10 9.62
N PHE A 37 -22.00 -0.77 9.27
CA PHE A 37 -22.70 -1.34 8.13
C PHE A 37 -23.19 -0.24 7.19
N TRP A 38 -22.71 -0.24 5.93
CA TRP A 38 -23.10 0.74 4.92
C TRP A 38 -23.51 0.10 3.59
N GLY A 39 -24.16 -1.04 3.67
CA GLY A 39 -24.87 -1.61 2.53
C GLY A 39 -24.56 -3.07 2.25
N TYR A 40 -23.33 -3.46 2.10
CA TYR A 40 -22.96 -4.83 1.72
C TYR A 40 -21.74 -5.30 2.49
N ASN A 41 -21.82 -6.52 3.04
CA ASN A 41 -20.71 -7.10 3.79
C ASN A 41 -19.41 -7.11 2.97
N ARG A 42 -18.32 -6.66 3.54
CA ARG A 42 -16.99 -6.52 2.91
C ARG A 42 -16.89 -5.44 1.81
N MET A 43 -17.92 -4.63 1.61
CA MET A 43 -17.80 -3.46 0.74
C MET A 43 -16.94 -2.38 1.40
N MET A 44 -16.00 -1.81 0.67
CA MET A 44 -15.19 -0.68 1.11
C MET A 44 -16.00 0.62 1.12
N SER A 45 -15.42 1.74 1.52
CA SER A 45 -16.04 3.05 1.43
C SER A 45 -16.29 3.53 -0.01
N VAL A 46 -15.65 2.90 -0.97
CA VAL A 46 -15.91 3.09 -2.40
C VAL A 46 -16.99 2.10 -2.84
N GLU A 47 -18.12 2.61 -3.32
CA GLU A 47 -19.26 1.79 -3.74
C GLU A 47 -18.86 0.80 -4.84
N GLY A 48 -19.23 -0.46 -4.64
CA GLY A 48 -18.93 -1.56 -5.58
C GLY A 48 -17.51 -2.13 -5.47
N LEU A 49 -16.66 -1.59 -4.61
CA LEU A 49 -15.34 -2.16 -4.31
C LEU A 49 -15.41 -3.02 -3.05
N PHE A 50 -14.97 -4.27 -3.15
CA PHE A 50 -14.99 -5.24 -2.05
C PHE A 50 -13.58 -5.65 -1.67
N GLY A 51 -13.33 -5.78 -0.35
CA GLY A 51 -12.07 -6.25 0.20
C GLY A 51 -12.17 -7.66 0.78
N ALA A 52 -11.11 -8.44 0.65
CA ALA A 52 -11.04 -9.77 1.24
C ALA A 52 -9.61 -10.17 1.61
N GLY A 53 -9.47 -11.03 2.59
CA GLY A 53 -8.20 -11.58 3.04
C GLY A 53 -7.34 -10.59 3.80
N ASP A 54 -6.05 -10.65 3.61
CA ASP A 54 -5.07 -9.88 4.37
C ASP A 54 -5.14 -8.36 4.14
N THR A 55 -5.80 -7.93 3.07
CA THR A 55 -6.03 -6.51 2.81
C THR A 55 -7.10 -5.89 3.71
N VAL A 56 -7.92 -6.70 4.37
CA VAL A 56 -9.04 -6.23 5.19
C VAL A 56 -8.59 -6.00 6.63
N GLY A 57 -8.89 -4.82 7.15
CA GLY A 57 -8.69 -4.44 8.56
C GLY A 57 -9.60 -5.19 9.47
N GLY A 58 -10.09 -5.68 10.06
CA GLY A 58 -11.11 -6.33 10.91
C GLY A 58 -11.20 -7.85 10.76
N SER A 59 -10.38 -8.44 9.91
CA SER A 59 -10.32 -9.89 9.79
C SER A 59 -9.60 -10.49 10.99
N ALA A 60 -10.32 -11.26 11.78
CA ALA A 60 -9.79 -11.89 13.00
C ALA A 60 -8.84 -13.06 12.71
N HIS A 61 -8.89 -13.62 11.53
CA HIS A 61 -8.07 -14.75 11.11
C HIS A 61 -7.59 -14.56 9.68
N LYS A 62 -6.28 -14.39 9.53
CA LYS A 62 -5.60 -14.19 8.26
C LYS A 62 -5.05 -15.51 7.72
N PHE A 63 -4.15 -15.47 6.72
CA PHE A 63 -3.66 -16.62 5.98
C PHE A 63 -4.72 -17.35 5.15
N SER A 64 -4.44 -18.59 4.77
CA SER A 64 -5.25 -19.32 3.79
C SER A 64 -6.71 -19.49 4.21
N SER A 65 -6.97 -19.96 5.41
CA SER A 65 -8.36 -20.21 5.87
C SER A 65 -9.15 -18.91 6.03
N GLY A 66 -8.54 -17.86 6.57
CA GLY A 66 -9.15 -16.55 6.68
C GLY A 66 -9.40 -15.93 5.31
N SER A 67 -8.41 -15.98 4.41
CA SER A 67 -8.53 -15.43 3.06
C SER A 67 -9.63 -16.12 2.23
N PHE A 68 -9.75 -17.45 2.32
CA PHE A 68 -10.84 -18.18 1.68
C PHE A 68 -12.22 -17.81 2.25
N THR A 69 -12.31 -17.66 3.56
CA THR A 69 -13.57 -17.24 4.22
C THR A 69 -13.96 -15.83 3.80
N GLU A 70 -13.02 -14.89 3.87
CA GLU A 70 -13.23 -13.50 3.47
C GLU A 70 -13.60 -13.38 1.98
N GLY A 71 -12.90 -14.09 1.11
CA GLY A 71 -13.20 -14.14 -0.32
C GLY A 71 -14.61 -14.66 -0.60
N ARG A 72 -15.06 -15.68 0.14
CA ARG A 72 -16.43 -16.20 0.02
C ARG A 72 -17.47 -15.18 0.49
N LEU A 73 -17.21 -14.46 1.59
CA LEU A 73 -18.12 -13.44 2.09
C LEU A 73 -18.22 -12.25 1.10
N ALA A 74 -17.09 -11.76 0.65
CA ALA A 74 -17.04 -10.68 -0.33
C ALA A 74 -17.72 -11.05 -1.66
N ALA A 75 -17.47 -12.25 -2.18
CA ALA A 75 -18.10 -12.73 -3.41
C ALA A 75 -19.63 -12.80 -3.31
N LYS A 76 -20.17 -13.33 -2.20
CA LYS A 76 -21.62 -13.38 -1.97
C LYS A 76 -22.23 -11.98 -1.92
N ALA A 77 -21.57 -11.06 -1.22
CA ALA A 77 -22.04 -9.68 -1.12
C ALA A 77 -21.94 -8.94 -2.46
N ALA A 78 -20.89 -9.18 -3.24
CA ALA A 78 -20.74 -8.61 -4.58
C ALA A 78 -21.83 -9.11 -5.55
N VAL A 79 -22.19 -10.39 -5.50
CA VAL A 79 -23.31 -10.92 -6.30
C VAL A 79 -24.61 -10.23 -5.92
N LYS A 80 -24.92 -10.14 -4.63
CA LYS A 80 -26.11 -9.43 -4.14
C LYS A 80 -26.10 -7.96 -4.60
N TYR A 81 -24.96 -7.28 -4.51
CA TYR A 81 -24.82 -5.90 -5.00
C TYR A 81 -25.15 -5.77 -6.50
N ILE A 82 -24.62 -6.67 -7.33
CA ILE A 82 -24.87 -6.66 -8.78
C ILE A 82 -26.36 -6.87 -9.08
N GLU A 83 -27.01 -7.80 -8.38
CA GLU A 83 -28.43 -8.08 -8.51
C GLU A 83 -29.30 -6.89 -8.10
N ASP A 84 -29.05 -6.32 -6.92
CA ASP A 84 -29.80 -5.19 -6.37
C ASP A 84 -29.64 -3.92 -7.22
N LYS A 85 -28.43 -3.63 -7.68
CA LYS A 85 -28.12 -2.46 -8.52
C LYS A 85 -28.44 -2.67 -10.01
N LYS A 86 -28.82 -3.88 -10.43
CA LYS A 86 -29.03 -4.24 -11.84
C LYS A 86 -27.83 -3.87 -12.72
N ALA A 87 -26.62 -4.02 -12.18
CA ALA A 87 -25.36 -3.59 -12.78
C ALA A 87 -24.92 -4.54 -13.94
N ASN A 88 -25.84 -4.89 -14.85
CA ASN A 88 -25.62 -5.94 -15.84
C ASN A 88 -24.82 -5.51 -17.08
N ASN A 89 -24.51 -4.21 -17.24
CA ASN A 89 -23.85 -3.72 -18.46
C ASN A 89 -22.94 -2.53 -18.14
N ILE A 90 -21.88 -2.74 -17.37
CA ILE A 90 -20.85 -1.72 -17.17
C ILE A 90 -20.05 -1.61 -18.48
N LYS A 91 -20.10 -0.44 -19.11
CA LYS A 91 -19.29 -0.13 -20.29
C LYS A 91 -18.18 0.85 -19.88
N VAL A 92 -16.95 0.44 -20.11
CA VAL A 92 -15.80 1.35 -20.05
C VAL A 92 -15.72 2.08 -21.39
N SER A 93 -15.69 3.41 -21.38
CA SER A 93 -15.50 4.18 -22.60
C SER A 93 -14.05 4.03 -23.12
N GLU A 94 -13.88 4.13 -24.43
CA GLU A 94 -12.57 4.08 -25.07
C GLU A 94 -11.64 5.17 -24.53
N ASN A 95 -12.16 6.36 -24.27
CA ASN A 95 -11.39 7.45 -23.65
C ASN A 95 -10.90 7.11 -22.24
N GLN A 96 -11.75 6.51 -21.40
CA GLN A 96 -11.33 6.07 -20.05
C GLN A 96 -10.23 5.01 -20.13
N TYR A 97 -10.36 4.06 -21.06
CA TYR A 97 -9.35 3.04 -21.28
C TYR A 97 -8.03 3.65 -21.75
N ASN A 98 -8.05 4.55 -22.72
CA ASN A 98 -6.84 5.20 -23.25
C ASN A 98 -6.16 6.08 -22.20
N ASN A 99 -6.91 6.89 -21.45
CA ASN A 99 -6.37 7.70 -20.36
C ASN A 99 -5.70 6.83 -19.29
N LEU A 100 -6.34 5.73 -18.88
CA LEU A 100 -5.75 4.81 -17.91
C LEU A 100 -4.48 4.16 -18.45
N LYS A 101 -4.47 3.80 -19.73
CA LYS A 101 -3.29 3.23 -20.39
C LYS A 101 -2.12 4.22 -20.41
N GLU A 102 -2.36 5.48 -20.74
CA GLU A 102 -1.34 6.54 -20.70
C GLU A 102 -0.74 6.67 -19.31
N VAL A 103 -1.58 6.75 -18.27
CA VAL A 103 -1.12 6.82 -16.88
C VAL A 103 -0.28 5.61 -16.48
N ILE A 104 -0.74 4.40 -16.83
CA ILE A 104 -0.04 3.15 -16.47
C ILE A 104 1.34 3.07 -17.13
N TYR A 105 1.46 3.46 -18.38
CA TYR A 105 2.69 3.34 -19.14
C TYR A 105 3.61 4.57 -19.10
N LYS A 106 3.18 5.66 -18.45
CA LYS A 106 3.98 6.88 -18.31
C LYS A 106 5.42 6.65 -17.80
N PRO A 107 5.72 5.73 -16.87
CA PRO A 107 7.10 5.48 -16.46
C PRO A 107 8.02 5.00 -17.59
N LEU A 108 7.52 4.27 -18.59
CA LEU A 108 8.32 3.87 -19.76
C LEU A 108 8.66 5.08 -20.65
N GLU A 109 7.72 6.01 -20.77
CA GLU A 109 7.93 7.25 -21.50
C GLU A 109 8.96 8.13 -20.80
N ASN A 110 8.83 8.32 -19.48
CA ASN A 110 9.77 9.10 -18.66
C ASN A 110 11.21 8.60 -18.85
N TYR A 111 11.42 7.29 -18.81
CA TYR A 111 12.73 6.68 -19.08
C TYR A 111 13.20 6.96 -20.50
N THR A 112 12.35 6.78 -21.49
CA THR A 112 12.70 6.95 -22.91
C THR A 112 13.13 8.38 -23.21
N VAL A 113 12.46 9.37 -22.61
CA VAL A 113 12.80 10.79 -22.75
C VAL A 113 14.12 11.10 -22.02
N GLY A 114 14.26 10.66 -20.78
CA GLY A 114 15.38 11.06 -19.93
C GLY A 114 16.67 10.23 -20.08
N ARG A 115 16.64 9.07 -20.76
CA ARG A 115 17.81 8.18 -20.84
C ARG A 115 19.01 8.79 -21.55
N ASN A 116 18.80 9.71 -22.49
CA ASN A 116 19.87 10.36 -23.25
C ASN A 116 20.62 11.43 -22.44
N GLU A 117 20.10 11.78 -21.26
CA GLU A 117 20.69 12.77 -20.36
C GLU A 117 21.64 12.14 -19.32
N ILE A 118 21.75 10.80 -19.35
CA ILE A 118 22.64 10.05 -18.45
C ILE A 118 24.06 10.12 -18.98
N THR A 119 24.97 10.61 -18.13
CA THR A 119 26.39 10.73 -18.46
C THR A 119 27.22 9.83 -17.53
N GLY A 120 27.57 8.63 -17.98
CA GLY A 120 28.53 7.76 -17.31
C GLY A 120 28.08 7.16 -15.97
N GLY A 121 26.79 7.24 -15.64
CA GLY A 121 26.21 6.71 -14.40
C GLY A 121 24.76 6.23 -14.59
N THR A 122 24.06 6.03 -13.49
CA THR A 122 22.67 5.57 -13.48
C THR A 122 21.67 6.65 -13.06
N VAL A 123 22.15 7.87 -12.84
CA VAL A 123 21.32 9.01 -12.40
C VAL A 123 20.94 9.85 -13.60
N SER A 124 19.64 10.09 -13.75
CA SER A 124 19.07 11.03 -14.72
C SER A 124 18.58 12.28 -14.01
N PRO A 125 18.72 13.48 -14.61
CA PRO A 125 18.08 14.69 -14.08
C PRO A 125 16.56 14.71 -14.30
N SER A 126 16.06 13.90 -15.23
CA SER A 126 14.66 13.94 -15.71
C SER A 126 13.77 12.86 -15.12
N TYR A 127 14.32 11.83 -14.48
CA TYR A 127 13.52 10.80 -13.80
C TYR A 127 14.26 10.19 -12.62
N ILE A 128 13.49 9.65 -11.67
CA ILE A 128 13.99 8.80 -10.60
C ILE A 128 13.76 7.32 -10.97
N SER A 129 14.76 6.46 -10.79
CA SER A 129 14.55 5.01 -11.00
C SER A 129 13.76 4.38 -9.83
N PRO A 130 13.06 3.25 -10.07
CA PRO A 130 12.31 2.57 -9.00
C PRO A 130 13.17 2.21 -7.80
N ILE A 131 14.43 1.80 -8.01
CA ILE A 131 15.34 1.45 -6.91
C ILE A 131 15.77 2.69 -6.10
N GLN A 132 16.02 3.82 -6.76
CA GLN A 132 16.36 5.07 -6.06
C GLN A 132 15.21 5.55 -5.19
N GLY A 133 13.99 5.53 -5.72
CA GLY A 133 12.79 5.88 -4.96
C GLY A 133 12.53 4.92 -3.80
N LEU A 134 12.73 3.62 -4.00
CA LEU A 134 12.58 2.63 -2.94
C LEU A 134 13.59 2.86 -1.80
N GLN A 135 14.84 3.14 -2.11
CA GLN A 135 15.86 3.43 -1.10
C GLN A 135 15.53 4.69 -0.31
N ARG A 136 15.01 5.73 -0.96
CA ARG A 136 14.53 6.94 -0.27
C ARG A 136 13.35 6.63 0.63
N LEU A 137 12.36 5.88 0.14
CA LEU A 137 11.21 5.46 0.95
C LEU A 137 11.64 4.69 2.21
N GLN A 138 12.51 3.69 2.02
CA GLN A 138 13.03 2.89 3.15
C GLN A 138 13.75 3.76 4.18
N LYS A 139 14.57 4.71 3.72
CA LYS A 139 15.28 5.63 4.60
C LYS A 139 14.33 6.53 5.37
N ILE A 140 13.31 7.08 4.74
CA ILE A 140 12.30 7.92 5.40
C ILE A 140 11.58 7.11 6.49
N MET A 141 11.10 5.92 6.15
CA MET A 141 10.39 5.07 7.11
C MET A 141 11.28 4.61 8.27
N ASP A 142 12.54 4.29 7.99
CA ASP A 142 13.50 3.86 9.00
C ASP A 142 13.85 5.00 9.98
N GLU A 143 14.15 6.18 9.48
CA GLU A 143 14.65 7.29 10.30
C GLU A 143 13.54 8.07 11.02
N TYR A 144 12.37 8.19 10.42
CA TYR A 144 11.30 9.08 10.93
C TYR A 144 10.06 8.34 11.43
N CYS A 145 9.79 7.16 10.92
CA CYS A 145 8.52 6.48 11.17
C CYS A 145 8.65 5.24 12.09
N GLY A 146 9.71 5.18 12.88
CA GLY A 146 9.89 4.10 13.85
C GLY A 146 10.51 2.84 13.25
N GLY A 147 11.53 3.00 12.42
CA GLY A 147 12.30 1.88 11.87
C GLY A 147 13.40 1.35 12.78
N ILE A 148 14.17 0.41 12.25
CA ILE A 148 15.19 -0.35 12.98
C ILE A 148 16.28 0.57 13.54
N THR A 149 16.75 1.54 12.75
CA THR A 149 17.82 2.48 13.15
C THR A 149 17.45 3.27 14.41
N ASN A 150 16.18 3.55 14.62
CA ASN A 150 15.65 4.24 15.79
C ASN A 150 15.09 3.28 16.86
N ASN A 151 15.48 2.01 16.84
CA ASN A 151 14.96 0.99 17.76
C ASN A 151 13.41 0.94 17.80
N TYR A 152 12.77 1.14 16.65
CA TYR A 152 11.32 1.20 16.48
C TYR A 152 10.63 2.34 17.25
N MET A 153 11.38 3.38 17.64
CA MET A 153 10.84 4.53 18.35
C MET A 153 10.56 5.68 17.38
N THR A 154 9.48 6.38 17.65
CA THR A 154 9.13 7.61 16.95
C THR A 154 8.45 8.62 17.89
N ASN A 155 8.06 9.75 17.38
CA ASN A 155 7.28 10.77 18.07
C ASN A 155 6.66 11.73 17.04
N ASP A 156 5.78 12.62 17.50
CA ASP A 156 5.09 13.61 16.68
C ASP A 156 6.00 14.35 15.69
N ASN A 157 7.12 14.86 16.17
CA ASN A 157 7.99 15.70 15.34
C ASN A 157 8.68 14.88 14.25
N LEU A 158 9.08 13.65 14.57
CA LEU A 158 9.64 12.72 13.58
C LEU A 158 8.59 12.31 12.55
N LEU A 159 7.39 11.95 12.99
CA LEU A 159 6.29 11.55 12.09
C LEU A 159 5.87 12.71 11.17
N LYS A 160 5.73 13.93 11.69
CA LYS A 160 5.44 15.13 10.88
C LYS A 160 6.53 15.38 9.83
N LYS A 161 7.80 15.20 10.20
CA LYS A 161 8.90 15.30 9.23
C LYS A 161 8.90 14.15 8.24
N GLY A 162 8.57 12.95 8.68
CA GLY A 162 8.38 11.79 7.80
C GLY A 162 7.30 12.04 6.74
N LEU A 163 6.15 12.60 7.13
CA LEU A 163 5.07 12.97 6.20
C LEU A 163 5.54 13.99 5.16
N GLU A 164 6.21 15.07 5.59
CA GLU A 164 6.77 16.06 4.66
C GLU A 164 7.72 15.43 3.62
N LEU A 165 8.57 14.50 4.07
CA LEU A 165 9.51 13.81 3.17
C LEU A 165 8.81 12.79 2.26
N LEU A 166 7.73 12.17 2.72
CA LEU A 166 6.89 11.28 1.92
C LEU A 166 6.14 12.06 0.85
N ASP A 167 5.63 13.26 1.15
CA ASP A 167 5.00 14.13 0.17
C ASP A 167 5.98 14.50 -0.95
N TRP A 168 7.20 14.93 -0.61
CA TRP A 168 8.24 15.22 -1.59
C TRP A 168 8.63 13.98 -2.42
N LEU A 169 8.67 12.80 -1.79
CA LEU A 169 8.93 11.57 -2.53
C LEU A 169 7.79 11.28 -3.52
N GLN A 170 6.54 11.47 -3.13
CA GLN A 170 5.40 11.25 -4.04
C GLN A 170 5.43 12.21 -5.23
N GLU A 171 5.79 13.47 -5.04
CA GLU A 171 6.02 14.43 -6.13
C GLU A 171 7.10 13.92 -7.10
N ASP A 172 8.23 13.46 -6.59
CA ASP A 172 9.31 12.91 -7.42
C ASP A 172 8.87 11.63 -8.15
N LEU A 173 8.00 10.81 -7.55
CA LEU A 173 7.48 9.59 -8.15
C LEU A 173 6.54 9.84 -9.34
N GLU A 174 6.05 11.05 -9.55
CA GLU A 174 5.36 11.39 -10.79
C GLU A 174 6.29 11.30 -12.01
N ASN A 175 7.60 11.47 -11.77
CA ASN A 175 8.64 11.35 -12.77
C ASN A 175 9.45 10.05 -12.62
N VAL A 176 8.89 8.99 -12.04
CA VAL A 176 9.57 7.69 -12.02
C VAL A 176 9.74 7.14 -13.43
N GLY A 177 10.96 6.70 -13.76
CA GLY A 177 11.29 6.11 -15.06
C GLY A 177 11.45 4.60 -14.98
N ALA A 178 10.97 3.88 -15.98
CA ALA A 178 11.07 2.43 -16.07
C ALA A 178 11.64 2.01 -17.43
N GLU A 179 12.71 1.23 -17.44
CA GLU A 179 13.40 0.80 -18.65
C GLU A 179 12.61 -0.28 -19.41
N ASP A 180 11.93 -1.13 -18.67
CA ASP A 180 11.19 -2.29 -19.17
C ASP A 180 9.92 -2.55 -18.35
N TYR A 181 9.16 -3.58 -18.71
CA TYR A 181 7.94 -3.96 -18.01
C TYR A 181 8.17 -4.44 -16.57
N HIS A 182 9.33 -5.02 -16.27
CA HIS A 182 9.66 -5.41 -14.92
C HIS A 182 9.87 -4.17 -14.04
N GLN A 183 10.62 -3.19 -14.54
CA GLN A 183 10.77 -1.90 -13.86
C GLN A 183 9.47 -1.10 -13.80
N LEU A 184 8.60 -1.21 -14.81
CA LEU A 184 7.26 -0.63 -14.76
C LEU A 184 6.43 -1.19 -13.59
N MET A 185 6.47 -2.50 -13.39
CA MET A 185 5.85 -3.12 -12.21
C MET A 185 6.46 -2.57 -10.91
N ARG A 186 7.79 -2.46 -10.84
CA ARG A 186 8.49 -1.90 -9.67
C ARG A 186 8.14 -0.42 -9.42
N ALA A 187 7.95 0.36 -10.45
CA ALA A 187 7.53 1.75 -10.33
C ALA A 187 6.12 1.86 -9.70
N TRP A 188 5.20 1.01 -10.12
CA TRP A 188 3.86 0.95 -9.52
C TRP A 188 3.85 0.39 -8.11
N GLU A 189 4.62 -0.66 -7.83
CA GLU A 189 4.83 -1.14 -6.45
C GLU A 189 5.33 -0.02 -5.54
N LEU A 190 6.28 0.78 -6.01
CA LEU A 190 6.85 1.89 -5.24
C LEU A 190 5.81 2.98 -4.97
N LYS A 191 5.03 3.39 -5.96
CA LYS A 191 3.93 4.36 -5.78
C LYS A 191 2.92 3.88 -4.73
N HIS A 192 2.51 2.62 -4.80
CA HIS A 192 1.59 2.04 -3.82
C HIS A 192 2.21 1.94 -2.42
N ARG A 193 3.50 1.60 -2.32
CA ARG A 193 4.21 1.56 -1.04
C ARG A 193 4.36 2.94 -0.43
N ALA A 194 4.64 3.98 -1.22
CA ALA A 194 4.73 5.35 -0.74
C ALA A 194 3.39 5.82 -0.16
N LEU A 195 2.29 5.57 -0.85
CA LEU A 195 0.94 5.87 -0.36
C LEU A 195 0.61 5.10 0.92
N THR A 196 0.91 3.80 0.96
CA THR A 196 0.71 2.97 2.17
C THR A 196 1.53 3.50 3.34
N SER A 197 2.78 3.90 3.10
CA SER A 197 3.66 4.46 4.12
C SER A 197 3.12 5.78 4.68
N GLN A 198 2.57 6.64 3.83
CA GLN A 198 1.88 7.85 4.26
C GLN A 198 0.69 7.52 5.18
N CYS A 199 -0.20 6.62 4.74
CA CYS A 199 -1.34 6.20 5.56
C CYS A 199 -0.90 5.64 6.92
N VAL A 200 0.14 4.81 6.97
CA VAL A 200 0.69 4.25 8.22
C VAL A 200 1.20 5.35 9.13
N THR A 201 1.94 6.33 8.57
CA THR A 201 2.53 7.44 9.33
C THR A 201 1.45 8.36 9.89
N GLU A 202 0.44 8.72 9.09
CA GLU A 202 -0.73 9.51 9.51
C GLU A 202 -1.52 8.83 10.62
N HIS A 203 -1.80 7.52 10.49
CA HIS A 203 -2.51 6.77 11.51
C HIS A 203 -1.71 6.65 12.82
N THR A 204 -0.38 6.51 12.72
CA THR A 204 0.48 6.47 13.90
C THR A 204 0.48 7.82 14.62
N LEU A 205 0.59 8.91 13.88
CA LEU A 205 0.52 10.26 14.40
C LEU A 205 -0.85 10.55 15.04
N PHE A 206 -1.94 10.16 14.37
CA PHE A 206 -3.30 10.39 14.88
C PHE A 206 -3.61 9.65 16.18
N ARG A 207 -3.08 8.43 16.33
CA ARG A 207 -3.38 7.60 17.52
C ARG A 207 -2.70 8.07 18.80
N GLU A 208 -1.53 8.69 18.70
CA GLU A 208 -0.73 9.15 19.85
C GLU A 208 -0.51 8.07 20.91
N GLU A 209 -0.30 6.83 20.48
CA GLU A 209 -0.14 5.68 21.38
C GLU A 209 0.83 4.64 20.81
N THR A 210 1.54 3.96 21.69
CA THR A 210 2.35 2.82 21.32
C THR A 210 1.47 1.65 20.91
N ARG A 211 1.63 1.21 19.65
CA ARG A 211 1.10 -0.06 19.13
C ARG A 211 2.18 -0.77 18.34
N TRP A 212 2.18 -2.07 18.45
CA TRP A 212 3.12 -2.87 17.67
C TRP A 212 2.80 -2.81 16.15
N PRO A 213 3.80 -2.75 15.26
CA PRO A 213 5.23 -2.59 15.56
C PRO A 213 5.58 -1.10 15.73
N GLY A 214 6.20 -0.77 16.83
CA GLY A 214 6.74 0.56 17.07
C GLY A 214 6.30 1.18 18.39
N TYR A 215 7.11 2.10 18.85
CA TYR A 215 6.92 2.83 20.09
C TYR A 215 6.73 4.32 19.78
N TYR A 216 5.63 4.84 20.26
CA TYR A 216 5.28 6.25 20.12
C TYR A 216 5.78 7.05 21.33
#